data_0919753fc0069c04abe55f98835eb59d
#
_entry.id   0919753fc0069c04abe55f98835eb59d
#
_cell.length_a   1.000
_cell.length_b   1.000
_cell.length_c   1.000
_cell.angle_alpha   90.00
_cell.angle_beta   90.00
_cell.angle_gamma   90.00
#
_symmetry.space_group_name_H-M   'P 1'
#
loop_
_entity.id
_entity.type
_entity.pdbx_description
1 polymer ?
#
loop_
_entity_poly.entity_id
_entity_poly.type
_entity_poly.pdbx_seq_one_letter_code
_entity_poly.pdbx_strand_id
1 'polypeptide(L)'
;MSGPTLYFIDDDAAIVDAVVQWAQTQCVAVRSYVSAEEFLADDDVRAPGCIVADLKMPGLSGLELQAKLQGRGERMPLIIISGHGDVESAVSAFRQGAVDFLTKPFDPSHLLSRVSQCFDIDQHRLETEKQTELAQQRFDTLTSRETQVFEFLVQGLAGKQIAAELGISYRTVEKFRGKVMQKMEAESVAELVHTAFRIFSSDTGSP
;
A
#
# COMPACT_ATOMS: atom_id res chain seq x y z
N MET A 1 13.61 11.77 6.96
CA MET A 1 12.97 10.67 6.22
C MET A 1 13.67 10.61 4.88
N SER A 2 14.27 9.48 4.51
CA SER A 2 14.82 9.25 3.19
C SER A 2 13.67 9.26 2.17
N GLY A 3 13.88 9.88 1.00
CA GLY A 3 12.89 9.88 -0.08
C GLY A 3 12.63 8.46 -0.63
N PRO A 4 11.70 8.32 -1.57
CA PRO A 4 11.39 7.03 -2.18
C PRO A 4 12.61 6.45 -2.92
N THR A 5 12.72 5.13 -2.95
CA THR A 5 13.86 4.41 -3.53
C THR A 5 13.42 3.55 -4.72
N LEU A 6 14.17 3.65 -5.81
CA LEU A 6 14.09 2.72 -6.94
C LEU A 6 14.93 1.48 -6.63
N TYR A 7 14.31 0.31 -6.65
CA TYR A 7 14.97 -0.99 -6.56
C TYR A 7 15.04 -1.60 -7.96
N PHE A 8 16.22 -1.59 -8.54
CA PHE A 8 16.43 -2.02 -9.93
C PHE A 8 17.13 -3.39 -9.97
N ILE A 9 16.51 -4.37 -10.60
CA ILE A 9 16.94 -5.77 -10.59
C ILE A 9 17.14 -6.24 -12.03
N ASP A 10 18.37 -6.51 -12.43
CA ASP A 10 18.72 -6.92 -13.79
C ASP A 10 20.10 -7.62 -13.75
N ASP A 11 20.26 -8.73 -14.43
CA ASP A 11 21.53 -9.47 -14.50
C ASP A 11 22.52 -8.85 -15.50
N ASP A 12 22.09 -7.93 -16.35
CA ASP A 12 22.96 -7.17 -17.25
C ASP A 12 23.59 -5.96 -16.54
N ALA A 13 24.84 -6.11 -16.13
CA ALA A 13 25.59 -5.06 -15.44
C ALA A 13 25.66 -3.74 -16.23
N ALA A 14 25.68 -3.79 -17.57
CA ALA A 14 25.72 -2.57 -18.39
C ALA A 14 24.41 -1.78 -18.30
N ILE A 15 23.27 -2.47 -18.22
CA ILE A 15 21.96 -1.84 -18.02
C ILE A 15 21.87 -1.28 -16.60
N VAL A 16 22.30 -2.04 -15.60
CA VAL A 16 22.34 -1.59 -14.19
C VAL A 16 23.15 -0.32 -14.07
N ASP A 17 24.39 -0.29 -14.59
CA ASP A 17 25.26 0.88 -14.51
C ASP A 17 24.64 2.11 -15.20
N ALA A 18 24.03 1.91 -16.36
CA ALA A 18 23.36 2.99 -17.10
C ALA A 18 22.18 3.56 -16.31
N VAL A 19 21.34 2.72 -15.70
CA VAL A 19 20.19 3.16 -14.89
C VAL A 19 20.65 3.84 -13.61
N VAL A 20 21.68 3.32 -12.93
CA VAL A 20 22.24 3.92 -11.72
C VAL A 20 22.80 5.31 -12.01
N GLN A 21 23.64 5.46 -13.05
CA GLN A 21 24.18 6.76 -13.45
C GLN A 21 23.09 7.75 -13.82
N TRP A 22 22.11 7.28 -14.58
CA TRP A 22 21.00 8.12 -14.97
C TRP A 22 20.14 8.54 -13.76
N ALA A 23 19.76 7.64 -12.84
CA ALA A 23 19.01 7.93 -11.64
C ALA A 23 19.72 8.98 -10.77
N GLN A 24 21.05 8.93 -10.67
CA GLN A 24 21.84 9.94 -9.97
C GLN A 24 21.69 11.32 -10.60
N THR A 25 21.63 11.43 -11.92
CA THR A 25 21.40 12.73 -12.59
C THR A 25 20.01 13.30 -12.32
N GLN A 26 19.05 12.45 -12.00
CA GLN A 26 17.67 12.83 -11.67
C GLN A 26 17.44 12.98 -10.15
N CYS A 27 18.48 12.85 -9.33
CA CYS A 27 18.37 12.86 -7.87
C CYS A 27 17.41 11.80 -7.31
N VAL A 28 17.29 10.66 -8.00
CA VAL A 28 16.49 9.50 -7.56
C VAL A 28 17.40 8.55 -6.78
N ALA A 29 17.01 8.21 -5.55
CA ALA A 29 17.69 7.18 -4.78
C ALA A 29 17.49 5.84 -5.48
N VAL A 30 18.58 5.10 -5.74
CA VAL A 30 18.54 3.80 -6.40
C VAL A 30 19.37 2.78 -5.65
N ARG A 31 18.85 1.57 -5.53
CA ARG A 31 19.58 0.37 -5.13
C ARG A 31 19.44 -0.67 -6.23
N SER A 32 20.54 -1.26 -6.63
CA SER A 32 20.57 -2.23 -7.72
C SER A 32 20.97 -3.61 -7.24
N TYR A 33 20.45 -4.63 -7.90
CA TYR A 33 20.67 -6.05 -7.61
C TYR A 33 20.89 -6.80 -8.92
N VAL A 34 21.76 -7.79 -8.91
CA VAL A 34 22.06 -8.62 -10.08
C VAL A 34 21.14 -9.84 -10.19
N SER A 35 20.31 -10.09 -9.19
CA SER A 35 19.33 -11.19 -9.19
C SER A 35 18.16 -10.92 -8.27
N ALA A 36 17.06 -11.62 -8.52
CA ALA A 36 15.87 -11.57 -7.64
C ALA A 36 16.16 -12.16 -6.25
N GLU A 37 17.06 -13.15 -6.16
CA GLU A 37 17.47 -13.75 -4.90
C GLU A 37 18.22 -12.76 -4.01
N GLU A 38 19.14 -11.99 -4.59
CA GLU A 38 19.88 -10.94 -3.89
C GLU A 38 18.91 -9.90 -3.33
N PHE A 39 17.98 -9.42 -4.15
CA PHE A 39 16.93 -8.49 -3.70
C PHE A 39 16.08 -9.08 -2.56
N LEU A 40 15.65 -10.34 -2.68
CA LEU A 40 14.81 -11.00 -1.67
C LEU A 40 15.53 -11.29 -0.35
N ALA A 41 16.86 -11.32 -0.36
CA ALA A 41 17.72 -11.51 0.81
C ALA A 41 18.07 -10.19 1.52
N ASP A 42 17.73 -9.04 0.93
CA ASP A 42 18.02 -7.74 1.50
C ASP A 42 16.94 -7.30 2.49
N ASP A 43 17.26 -7.36 3.78
CA ASP A 43 16.36 -6.93 4.86
C ASP A 43 16.20 -5.40 4.96
N ASP A 44 16.98 -4.64 4.20
CA ASP A 44 16.94 -3.17 4.17
C ASP A 44 16.04 -2.58 3.07
N VAL A 45 15.28 -3.41 2.36
CA VAL A 45 14.25 -2.93 1.42
C VAL A 45 13.15 -2.22 2.22
N ARG A 46 12.90 -0.97 1.89
CA ARG A 46 11.93 -0.11 2.61
C ARG A 46 11.05 0.65 1.64
N ALA A 47 9.83 0.85 2.04
CA ALA A 47 8.89 1.76 1.39
C ALA A 47 9.03 3.20 1.96
N PRO A 48 8.69 4.26 1.20
CA PRO A 48 8.14 4.19 -0.15
C PRO A 48 9.18 3.80 -1.18
N GLY A 49 8.75 3.08 -2.22
CA GLY A 49 9.64 2.62 -3.26
C GLY A 49 8.93 2.13 -4.52
N CYS A 50 9.75 1.72 -5.49
CA CYS A 50 9.32 1.08 -6.72
C CYS A 50 10.33 -0.01 -7.08
N ILE A 51 9.84 -1.19 -7.41
CA ILE A 51 10.65 -2.29 -7.92
C ILE A 51 10.59 -2.26 -9.45
N VAL A 52 11.73 -2.33 -10.10
CA VAL A 52 11.86 -2.55 -11.55
C VAL A 52 12.70 -3.81 -11.75
N ALA A 53 12.11 -4.84 -12.33
CA ALA A 53 12.77 -6.13 -12.48
C ALA A 53 12.79 -6.60 -13.93
N ASP A 54 13.94 -7.14 -14.39
CA ASP A 54 13.98 -7.84 -15.66
C ASP A 54 13.13 -9.11 -15.61
N LEU A 55 12.44 -9.37 -16.71
CA LEU A 55 11.60 -10.56 -16.84
C LEU A 55 12.43 -11.84 -16.83
N LYS A 56 13.58 -11.83 -17.52
CA LYS A 56 14.42 -13.00 -17.76
C LYS A 56 15.77 -12.84 -17.09
N MET A 57 15.91 -13.41 -15.91
CA MET A 57 17.17 -13.46 -15.16
C MET A 57 17.54 -14.91 -14.88
N PRO A 58 18.84 -15.23 -14.70
CA PRO A 58 19.25 -16.51 -14.14
C PRO A 58 18.61 -16.73 -12.74
N GLY A 59 18.17 -17.95 -12.46
CA GLY A 59 17.44 -18.27 -11.21
C GLY A 59 15.99 -17.84 -11.29
N LEU A 60 15.54 -16.93 -10.42
CA LEU A 60 14.16 -16.44 -10.39
C LEU A 60 13.93 -15.37 -11.46
N SER A 61 12.91 -15.58 -12.28
CA SER A 61 12.39 -14.58 -13.22
C SER A 61 11.69 -13.43 -12.51
N GLY A 62 11.49 -12.30 -13.21
CA GLY A 62 10.71 -11.17 -12.68
C GLY A 62 9.28 -11.53 -12.27
N LEU A 63 8.62 -12.44 -12.99
CA LEU A 63 7.28 -12.92 -12.63
C LEU A 63 7.29 -13.81 -11.38
N GLU A 64 8.29 -14.67 -11.22
CA GLU A 64 8.44 -15.47 -10.01
C GLU A 64 8.81 -14.60 -8.79
N LEU A 65 9.60 -13.55 -8.99
CA LEU A 65 9.84 -12.53 -7.98
C LEU A 65 8.53 -11.89 -7.55
N GLN A 66 7.72 -11.43 -8.51
CA GLN A 66 6.42 -10.83 -8.27
C GLN A 66 5.51 -11.74 -7.42
N ALA A 67 5.41 -13.03 -7.81
CA ALA A 67 4.61 -14.01 -7.08
C ALA A 67 5.12 -14.22 -5.63
N LYS A 68 6.45 -14.23 -5.43
CA LYS A 68 7.04 -14.36 -4.09
C LYS A 68 6.77 -13.14 -3.21
N LEU A 69 6.85 -11.92 -3.77
CA LEU A 69 6.54 -10.68 -3.06
C LEU A 69 5.07 -10.66 -2.61
N GLN A 70 4.15 -11.04 -3.48
CA GLN A 70 2.74 -11.17 -3.13
C GLN A 70 2.52 -12.21 -2.02
N GLY A 71 3.18 -13.37 -2.12
CA GLY A 71 3.12 -14.40 -1.09
C GLY A 71 3.66 -13.97 0.28
N ARG A 72 4.51 -12.93 0.33
CA ARG A 72 5.01 -12.30 1.56
C ARG A 72 4.13 -11.14 2.03
N GLY A 73 3.07 -10.81 1.31
CA GLY A 73 2.23 -9.63 1.59
C GLY A 73 2.88 -8.30 1.22
N GLU A 74 3.98 -8.32 0.48
CA GLU A 74 4.63 -7.11 -0.02
C GLU A 74 3.78 -6.47 -1.12
N ARG A 75 3.54 -5.17 -0.99
CA ARG A 75 2.66 -4.41 -1.86
C ARG A 75 3.37 -3.26 -2.59
N MET A 76 4.70 -3.22 -2.54
CA MET A 76 5.46 -2.21 -3.26
C MET A 76 5.20 -2.34 -4.77
N PRO A 77 4.91 -1.24 -5.48
CA PRO A 77 4.66 -1.25 -6.92
C PRO A 77 5.82 -1.86 -7.68
N LEU A 78 5.50 -2.70 -8.68
CA LEU A 78 6.49 -3.40 -9.49
C LEU A 78 6.23 -3.14 -10.97
N ILE A 79 7.31 -2.84 -11.68
CA ILE A 79 7.39 -2.73 -13.14
C ILE A 79 8.24 -3.88 -13.66
N ILE A 80 7.76 -4.59 -14.66
CA ILE A 80 8.55 -5.61 -15.37
C ILE A 80 9.19 -4.98 -16.59
N ILE A 81 10.47 -5.26 -16.83
CA ILE A 81 11.15 -4.92 -18.08
C ILE A 81 11.52 -6.21 -18.82
N SER A 82 11.53 -6.17 -20.15
CA SER A 82 11.83 -7.37 -20.95
C SER A 82 12.53 -7.01 -22.27
N GLY A 83 13.54 -7.79 -22.62
CA GLY A 83 14.18 -7.72 -23.95
C GLY A 83 13.33 -8.31 -25.09
N HIS A 84 12.29 -9.06 -24.77
CA HIS A 84 11.36 -9.64 -25.74
C HIS A 84 9.94 -9.34 -25.27
N GLY A 85 9.31 -8.41 -25.94
CA GLY A 85 7.92 -7.99 -25.63
C GLY A 85 6.90 -9.03 -26.10
N ASP A 86 6.89 -10.23 -25.49
CA ASP A 86 5.81 -11.16 -25.77
C ASP A 86 4.55 -10.76 -24.99
N VAL A 87 3.41 -10.81 -25.68
CA VAL A 87 2.12 -10.39 -25.14
C VAL A 87 1.70 -11.27 -23.95
N GLU A 88 2.06 -12.54 -23.95
CA GLU A 88 1.70 -13.48 -22.87
C GLU A 88 2.36 -13.09 -21.55
N SER A 89 3.65 -12.79 -21.57
CA SER A 89 4.38 -12.33 -20.38
C SER A 89 3.83 -11.01 -19.85
N ALA A 90 3.51 -10.06 -20.74
CA ALA A 90 2.90 -8.79 -20.33
C ALA A 90 1.52 -9.00 -19.68
N VAL A 91 0.67 -9.83 -20.29
CA VAL A 91 -0.65 -10.17 -19.71
C VAL A 91 -0.50 -10.87 -18.37
N SER A 92 0.47 -11.78 -18.23
CA SER A 92 0.77 -12.46 -16.96
C SER A 92 1.20 -11.47 -15.89
N ALA A 93 2.13 -10.56 -16.20
CA ALA A 93 2.59 -9.53 -15.28
C ALA A 93 1.43 -8.66 -14.76
N PHE A 94 0.58 -8.16 -15.65
CA PHE A 94 -0.57 -7.34 -15.25
C PHE A 94 -1.60 -8.14 -14.43
N ARG A 95 -1.87 -9.40 -14.77
CA ARG A 95 -2.77 -10.26 -13.98
C ARG A 95 -2.24 -10.49 -12.56
N GLN A 96 -0.94 -10.50 -12.40
CA GLN A 96 -0.26 -10.60 -11.11
C GLN A 96 -0.03 -9.22 -10.46
N GLY A 97 -0.66 -8.14 -10.95
CA GLY A 97 -0.65 -6.83 -10.33
C GLY A 97 0.60 -5.99 -10.60
N ALA A 98 1.39 -6.29 -11.64
CA ALA A 98 2.42 -5.35 -12.08
C ALA A 98 1.78 -4.02 -12.51
N VAL A 99 2.41 -2.91 -12.13
CA VAL A 99 1.92 -1.56 -12.47
C VAL A 99 2.15 -1.27 -13.95
N ASP A 100 3.28 -1.75 -14.48
CA ASP A 100 3.61 -1.58 -15.89
C ASP A 100 4.54 -2.68 -16.41
N PHE A 101 4.65 -2.72 -17.75
CA PHE A 101 5.54 -3.61 -18.48
C PHE A 101 6.24 -2.83 -19.60
N LEU A 102 7.57 -2.79 -19.57
CA LEU A 102 8.39 -2.04 -20.52
C LEU A 102 9.26 -2.99 -21.36
N THR A 103 9.42 -2.66 -22.64
CA THR A 103 10.32 -3.42 -23.53
C THR A 103 11.69 -2.75 -23.65
N LYS A 104 12.76 -3.54 -23.59
CA LYS A 104 14.13 -3.07 -23.89
C LYS A 104 14.32 -3.01 -25.44
N PRO A 105 14.95 -1.97 -25.99
CA PRO A 105 15.44 -0.80 -25.28
C PRO A 105 14.29 0.16 -24.89
N PHE A 106 14.33 0.70 -23.68
CA PHE A 106 13.35 1.68 -23.18
C PHE A 106 13.96 3.09 -23.15
N ASP A 107 13.09 4.09 -23.29
CA ASP A 107 13.46 5.48 -23.08
C ASP A 107 13.62 5.75 -21.57
N PRO A 108 14.77 6.25 -21.09
CA PRO A 108 14.98 6.57 -19.68
C PRO A 108 13.93 7.54 -19.11
N SER A 109 13.47 8.50 -19.91
CA SER A 109 12.43 9.45 -19.47
C SER A 109 11.07 8.76 -19.27
N HIS A 110 10.76 7.76 -20.08
CA HIS A 110 9.56 6.93 -19.92
C HIS A 110 9.65 6.09 -18.63
N LEU A 111 10.78 5.43 -18.40
CA LEU A 111 11.01 4.69 -17.15
C LEU A 111 10.83 5.61 -15.92
N LEU A 112 11.43 6.82 -15.93
CA LEU A 112 11.31 7.77 -14.83
C LEU A 112 9.85 8.14 -14.55
N SER A 113 9.10 8.44 -15.61
CA SER A 113 7.67 8.78 -15.47
C SER A 113 6.90 7.65 -14.78
N ARG A 114 7.18 6.40 -15.11
CA ARG A 114 6.54 5.23 -14.51
C ARG A 114 6.99 5.00 -13.07
N VAL A 115 8.28 5.13 -12.81
CA VAL A 115 8.84 5.05 -11.44
C VAL A 115 8.23 6.14 -10.55
N SER A 116 8.11 7.37 -11.04
CA SER A 116 7.47 8.47 -10.29
C SER A 116 6.01 8.14 -9.95
N GLN A 117 5.25 7.59 -10.89
CA GLN A 117 3.89 7.14 -10.63
C GLN A 117 3.84 6.03 -9.57
N CYS A 118 4.78 5.09 -9.61
CA CYS A 118 4.89 4.05 -8.58
C CYS A 118 5.19 4.65 -7.21
N PHE A 119 6.06 5.65 -7.11
CA PHE A 119 6.33 6.34 -5.85
C PHE A 119 5.08 6.99 -5.27
N ASP A 120 4.29 7.67 -6.10
CA ASP A 120 3.03 8.30 -5.68
C ASP A 120 2.02 7.24 -5.20
N ILE A 121 1.89 6.12 -5.93
CA ILE A 121 1.02 4.99 -5.56
C ILE A 121 1.43 4.42 -4.21
N ASP A 122 2.72 4.14 -4.02
CA ASP A 122 3.22 3.52 -2.78
C ASP A 122 3.12 4.46 -1.59
N GLN A 123 3.43 5.73 -1.78
CA GLN A 123 3.28 6.74 -0.75
C GLN A 123 1.82 6.89 -0.30
N HIS A 124 0.89 6.93 -1.24
CA HIS A 124 -0.54 7.01 -0.93
C HIS A 124 -1.04 5.75 -0.21
N ARG A 125 -0.58 4.56 -0.63
CA ARG A 125 -0.87 3.29 0.04
C ARG A 125 -0.40 3.32 1.49
N LEU A 126 0.85 3.69 1.74
CA LEU A 126 1.43 3.77 3.08
C LEU A 126 0.70 4.77 3.99
N GLU A 127 0.32 5.92 3.44
CA GLU A 127 -0.46 6.90 4.20
C GLU A 127 -1.84 6.33 4.57
N THR A 128 -2.49 5.63 3.64
CA THR A 128 -3.79 4.98 3.89
C THR A 128 -3.68 3.87 4.93
N GLU A 129 -2.65 3.03 4.85
CA GLU A 129 -2.39 1.96 5.82
C GLU A 129 -2.15 2.55 7.22
N LYS A 130 -1.31 3.59 7.32
CA LYS A 130 -1.06 4.29 8.58
C LYS A 130 -2.33 4.90 9.18
N GLN A 131 -3.17 5.52 8.36
CA GLN A 131 -4.45 6.08 8.81
C GLN A 131 -5.39 4.98 9.32
N THR A 132 -5.41 3.83 8.66
CA THR A 132 -6.21 2.67 9.07
C THR A 132 -5.71 2.10 10.38
N GLU A 133 -4.40 1.95 10.54
CA GLU A 133 -3.78 1.48 11.77
C GLU A 133 -4.08 2.40 12.97
N LEU A 134 -3.94 3.71 12.78
CA LEU A 134 -4.28 4.71 13.80
C LEU A 134 -5.77 4.65 14.18
N ALA A 135 -6.65 4.49 13.18
CA ALA A 135 -8.08 4.36 13.42
C ALA A 135 -8.40 3.09 14.23
N GLN A 136 -7.75 1.98 13.93
CA GLN A 136 -7.90 0.72 14.67
C GLN A 136 -7.40 0.87 16.11
N GLN A 137 -6.23 1.45 16.30
CA GLN A 137 -5.69 1.71 17.66
C GLN A 137 -6.65 2.54 18.50
N ARG A 138 -7.28 3.57 17.94
CA ARG A 138 -8.31 4.39 18.61
C ARG A 138 -9.55 3.57 18.95
N PHE A 139 -10.04 2.77 18.00
CA PHE A 139 -11.20 1.90 18.18
C PHE A 139 -10.99 0.90 19.33
N ASP A 140 -9.80 0.31 19.43
CA ASP A 140 -9.42 -0.65 20.48
C ASP A 140 -9.41 -0.02 21.89
N THR A 141 -9.39 1.32 22.00
CA THR A 141 -9.51 2.02 23.28
C THR A 141 -10.97 2.12 23.78
N LEU A 142 -11.95 1.81 22.93
CA LEU A 142 -13.35 1.89 23.30
C LEU A 142 -13.71 0.78 24.30
N THR A 143 -14.46 1.13 25.31
CA THR A 143 -15.08 0.14 26.20
C THR A 143 -16.25 -0.54 25.49
N SER A 144 -16.67 -1.73 25.92
CA SER A 144 -17.80 -2.47 25.32
C SER A 144 -19.06 -1.62 25.15
N ARG A 145 -19.35 -0.69 26.06
CA ARG A 145 -20.49 0.23 25.96
C ARG A 145 -20.25 1.35 24.96
N GLU A 146 -19.05 1.85 24.87
CA GLU A 146 -18.68 2.85 23.86
C GLU A 146 -18.67 2.23 22.45
N THR A 147 -18.23 0.98 22.30
CA THR A 147 -18.32 0.24 21.03
C THR A 147 -19.76 0.06 20.56
N GLN A 148 -20.68 -0.34 21.44
CA GLN A 148 -22.11 -0.44 21.09
C GLN A 148 -22.68 0.90 20.62
N VAL A 149 -22.33 2.00 21.28
CA VAL A 149 -22.76 3.35 20.87
C VAL A 149 -22.12 3.74 19.55
N PHE A 150 -20.84 3.45 19.34
CA PHE A 150 -20.15 3.66 18.08
C PHE A 150 -20.86 2.94 16.92
N GLU A 151 -21.16 1.65 17.07
CA GLU A 151 -21.84 0.85 16.04
C GLU A 151 -23.18 1.45 15.65
N PHE A 152 -23.99 1.87 16.62
CA PHE A 152 -25.28 2.50 16.35
C PHE A 152 -25.15 3.89 15.69
N LEU A 153 -24.14 4.68 16.09
CA LEU A 153 -23.86 5.97 15.44
C LEU A 153 -23.47 5.79 13.97
N VAL A 154 -22.64 4.79 13.67
CA VAL A 154 -22.22 4.46 12.29
C VAL A 154 -23.41 3.94 11.47
N GLN A 155 -24.35 3.21 12.06
CA GLN A 155 -25.61 2.80 11.43
C GLN A 155 -26.60 3.96 11.23
N GLY A 156 -26.29 5.16 11.74
CA GLY A 156 -27.12 6.35 11.59
C GLY A 156 -28.29 6.47 12.56
N LEU A 157 -28.31 5.69 13.67
CA LEU A 157 -29.35 5.77 14.66
C LEU A 157 -29.31 7.11 15.43
N ALA A 158 -30.45 7.72 15.62
CA ALA A 158 -30.55 8.91 16.46
C ALA A 158 -30.39 8.55 17.97
N GLY A 159 -29.84 9.46 18.76
CA GLY A 159 -29.55 9.19 20.17
C GLY A 159 -30.75 8.69 21.01
N LYS A 160 -31.99 9.05 20.65
CA LYS A 160 -33.20 8.49 21.31
C LYS A 160 -33.43 7.02 20.95
N GLN A 161 -33.12 6.62 19.74
CA GLN A 161 -33.22 5.23 19.29
C GLN A 161 -32.12 4.38 19.96
N ILE A 162 -30.90 4.89 20.03
CA ILE A 162 -29.80 4.25 20.76
C ILE A 162 -30.16 4.05 22.24
N ALA A 163 -30.79 5.04 22.87
CA ALA A 163 -31.25 4.97 24.25
C ALA A 163 -32.25 3.82 24.46
N ALA A 164 -33.18 3.66 23.52
CA ALA A 164 -34.19 2.58 23.56
C ALA A 164 -33.53 1.21 23.36
N GLU A 165 -32.65 1.06 22.38
CA GLU A 165 -31.93 -0.20 22.08
C GLU A 165 -31.06 -0.66 23.26
N LEU A 166 -30.37 0.27 23.90
CA LEU A 166 -29.46 -0.04 25.01
C LEU A 166 -30.14 -0.07 26.40
N GLY A 167 -31.40 0.31 26.49
CA GLY A 167 -32.15 0.37 27.74
C GLY A 167 -31.61 1.41 28.75
N ILE A 168 -31.08 2.54 28.26
CA ILE A 168 -30.47 3.60 29.07
C ILE A 168 -31.08 4.97 28.76
N SER A 169 -30.82 5.98 29.61
CA SER A 169 -31.31 7.32 29.35
C SER A 169 -30.64 7.99 28.16
N TYR A 170 -31.35 8.86 27.42
CA TYR A 170 -30.79 9.70 26.37
C TYR A 170 -29.56 10.50 26.86
N ARG A 171 -29.62 11.02 28.10
CA ARG A 171 -28.46 11.73 28.70
C ARG A 171 -27.24 10.85 28.83
N THR A 172 -27.43 9.55 29.11
CA THR A 172 -26.35 8.58 29.19
C THR A 172 -25.76 8.29 27.81
N VAL A 173 -26.61 8.20 26.77
CA VAL A 173 -26.14 8.05 25.37
C VAL A 173 -25.31 9.25 24.95
N GLU A 174 -25.75 10.49 25.21
CA GLU A 174 -24.97 11.68 24.87
C GLU A 174 -23.60 11.72 25.57
N LYS A 175 -23.51 11.21 26.80
CA LYS A 175 -22.25 11.07 27.50
C LYS A 175 -21.33 10.05 26.82
N PHE A 176 -21.84 8.89 26.40
CA PHE A 176 -21.05 7.89 25.64
C PHE A 176 -20.68 8.41 24.27
N ARG A 177 -21.63 9.06 23.55
CA ARG A 177 -21.34 9.70 22.26
C ARG A 177 -20.16 10.67 22.37
N GLY A 178 -20.15 11.57 23.35
CA GLY A 178 -19.04 12.50 23.57
C GLY A 178 -17.72 11.78 23.77
N LYS A 179 -17.69 10.69 24.53
CA LYS A 179 -16.48 9.88 24.74
C LYS A 179 -16.03 9.17 23.48
N VAL A 180 -16.97 8.60 22.72
CA VAL A 180 -16.67 7.95 21.41
C VAL A 180 -16.07 8.96 20.47
N MET A 181 -16.70 10.14 20.28
CA MET A 181 -16.20 11.20 19.42
C MET A 181 -14.78 11.64 19.83
N GLN A 182 -14.55 11.81 21.14
CA GLN A 182 -13.23 12.20 21.68
C GLN A 182 -12.17 11.13 21.42
N LYS A 183 -12.47 9.86 21.73
CA LYS A 183 -11.49 8.75 21.58
C LYS A 183 -11.18 8.45 20.11
N MET A 184 -12.21 8.54 19.25
CA MET A 184 -12.04 8.37 17.81
C MET A 184 -11.48 9.61 17.11
N GLU A 185 -11.29 10.73 17.84
CA GLU A 185 -10.86 12.02 17.29
C GLU A 185 -11.72 12.46 16.10
N ALA A 186 -13.03 12.24 16.19
CA ALA A 186 -13.98 12.59 15.15
C ALA A 186 -14.75 13.87 15.53
N GLU A 187 -14.80 14.84 14.62
CA GLU A 187 -15.56 16.09 14.82
C GLU A 187 -17.04 15.93 14.43
N SER A 188 -17.34 14.93 13.60
CA SER A 188 -18.70 14.66 13.12
C SER A 188 -18.99 13.16 13.02
N VAL A 189 -20.28 12.81 13.03
CA VAL A 189 -20.72 11.42 12.78
C VAL A 189 -20.30 10.96 11.37
N ALA A 190 -20.23 11.87 10.39
CA ALA A 190 -19.76 11.55 9.06
C ALA A 190 -18.27 11.09 9.06
N GLU A 191 -17.41 11.76 9.82
CA GLU A 191 -16.03 11.32 10.01
C GLU A 191 -15.94 9.97 10.73
N LEU A 192 -16.81 9.75 11.74
CA LEU A 192 -16.90 8.48 12.44
C LEU A 192 -17.25 7.34 11.47
N VAL A 193 -18.20 7.58 10.55
CA VAL A 193 -18.59 6.63 9.50
C VAL A 193 -17.41 6.36 8.53
N HIS A 194 -16.70 7.39 8.10
CA HIS A 194 -15.51 7.21 7.28
C HIS A 194 -14.42 6.41 7.98
N THR A 195 -14.19 6.67 9.26
CA THR A 195 -13.23 5.93 10.08
C THR A 195 -13.65 4.47 10.23
N ALA A 196 -14.91 4.20 10.50
CA ALA A 196 -15.46 2.85 10.58
C ALA A 196 -15.31 2.09 9.26
N PHE A 197 -15.57 2.76 8.12
CA PHE A 197 -15.38 2.15 6.82
C PHE A 197 -13.91 1.73 6.60
N ARG A 198 -12.94 2.55 6.96
CA ARG A 198 -11.52 2.19 6.89
C ARG A 198 -11.18 0.96 7.71
N ILE A 199 -11.64 0.90 8.97
CA ILE A 199 -11.38 -0.21 9.89
C ILE A 199 -11.96 -1.52 9.34
N PHE A 200 -13.25 -1.52 9.00
CA PHE A 200 -13.97 -2.75 8.66
C PHE A 200 -13.83 -3.17 7.18
N SER A 201 -13.43 -2.25 6.27
CA SER A 201 -13.15 -2.65 4.88
C SER A 201 -11.79 -3.32 4.72
N SER A 202 -10.85 -3.12 5.64
CA SER A 202 -9.56 -3.82 5.64
C SER A 202 -9.70 -5.31 5.97
N ASP A 203 -10.75 -5.68 6.73
CA ASP A 203 -11.01 -7.08 7.13
C ASP A 203 -11.69 -7.90 6.01
N THR A 204 -12.25 -7.24 4.99
CA THR A 204 -12.87 -7.90 3.84
C THR A 204 -11.92 -8.05 2.65
N GLY A 205 -10.63 -7.83 2.85
CA GLY A 205 -9.57 -7.95 1.85
C GLY A 205 -9.28 -9.37 1.45
N SER A 206 -9.90 -9.74 0.41
CA SER A 206 -9.58 -10.63 -0.71
C SER A 206 -10.24 -11.99 -0.73
N PRO A 207 -10.91 -12.31 -1.83
CA PRO A 207 -10.81 -13.65 -2.37
C PRO A 207 -9.53 -13.81 -3.19
#